data_e894645a268f7947cfc36b99571b7fa7
#
_entry.id   e894645a268f7947cfc36b99571b7fa7
#
_cell.length_a   1.000
_cell.length_b   1.000
_cell.length_c   1.000
_cell.angle_alpha   90.00
_cell.angle_beta   90.00
_cell.angle_gamma   90.00
#
_symmetry.space_group_name_H-M   'P 1'
#
loop_
_entity.id
_entity.type
_entity.pdbx_description
1 polymer ?
#
loop_
_entity_poly.entity_id
_entity_poly.type
_entity_poly.pdbx_seq_one_letter_code
_entity_poly.pdbx_strand_id
1 'polypeptide(L)'
;DIAENNLRMQKQDEDNKIANLAMQFDNDLVSDYIDYHNQKGDNAYGSQERLDAFRDRKTKELTKGIDNPRVVQGVTQHVQTRVNNRRIDYASYESQQRQVVSQLTRDMNLDTASQSAFNGIGNLEENLNTVRNLIKTQHDNGEISGETAEAWLLNAEGKVAERTLAGIVNRQPDASIELM
;
A
#
# COMPACT_ATOMS: atom_id res chain seq x y z
N ASP A 1 30.42 -34.44 -36.03
CA ASP A 1 31.75 -33.88 -35.86
C ASP A 1 32.00 -33.55 -34.39
N ILE A 2 33.23 -33.79 -33.89
CA ILE A 2 33.60 -33.58 -32.47
C ILE A 2 33.43 -32.11 -32.11
N ALA A 3 33.76 -31.16 -33.01
CA ALA A 3 33.64 -29.73 -32.78
C ALA A 3 32.18 -29.30 -32.60
N GLU A 4 31.27 -29.79 -33.41
CA GLU A 4 29.82 -29.50 -33.28
C GLU A 4 29.26 -30.09 -31.99
N ASN A 5 29.71 -31.26 -31.58
CA ASN A 5 29.28 -31.91 -30.35
C ASN A 5 29.74 -31.10 -29.12
N ASN A 6 30.98 -30.62 -29.12
CA ASN A 6 31.53 -29.77 -28.07
C ASN A 6 30.75 -28.44 -27.95
N LEU A 7 30.47 -27.79 -29.10
CA LEU A 7 29.69 -26.56 -29.11
C LEU A 7 28.27 -26.75 -28.58
N ARG A 8 27.62 -27.87 -28.93
CA ARG A 8 26.29 -28.23 -28.44
C ARG A 8 26.29 -28.46 -26.93
N MET A 9 27.30 -29.18 -26.41
CA MET A 9 27.46 -29.45 -24.98
C MET A 9 27.70 -28.14 -24.22
N GLN A 10 28.58 -27.26 -24.71
CA GLN A 10 28.82 -25.95 -24.09
C GLN A 10 27.54 -25.13 -24.03
N LYS A 11 26.77 -25.07 -25.11
CA LYS A 11 25.50 -24.35 -25.15
C LYS A 11 24.49 -24.93 -24.16
N GLN A 12 24.43 -26.25 -24.02
CA GLN A 12 23.56 -26.92 -23.06
C GLN A 12 23.96 -26.61 -21.61
N ASP A 13 25.25 -26.56 -21.31
CA ASP A 13 25.76 -26.20 -19.99
C ASP A 13 25.42 -24.75 -19.63
N GLU A 14 25.55 -23.84 -20.61
CA GLU A 14 25.13 -22.44 -20.44
C GLU A 14 23.62 -22.30 -20.18
N ASP A 15 22.79 -23.02 -20.97
CA ASP A 15 21.33 -23.00 -20.81
C ASP A 15 20.91 -23.56 -19.43
N ASN A 16 21.57 -24.67 -18.99
CA ASN A 16 21.35 -25.25 -17.66
C ASN A 16 21.74 -24.26 -16.55
N LYS A 17 22.84 -23.54 -16.71
CA LYS A 17 23.28 -22.52 -15.73
C LYS A 17 22.30 -21.36 -15.66
N ILE A 18 21.81 -20.85 -16.79
CA ILE A 18 20.77 -19.83 -16.84
C ILE A 18 19.51 -20.34 -16.14
N ALA A 19 19.04 -21.55 -16.44
CA ALA A 19 17.83 -22.11 -15.83
C ALA A 19 17.94 -22.24 -14.31
N ASN A 20 19.09 -22.70 -13.79
CA ASN A 20 19.31 -22.84 -12.36
C ASN A 20 19.30 -21.47 -11.63
N LEU A 21 19.96 -20.46 -12.20
CA LEU A 21 19.99 -19.10 -11.64
C LEU A 21 18.62 -18.42 -11.74
N ALA A 22 17.89 -18.66 -12.83
CA ALA A 22 16.53 -18.19 -13.01
C ALA A 22 15.58 -18.79 -11.95
N MET A 23 15.68 -20.08 -11.67
CA MET A 23 14.90 -20.74 -10.63
C MET A 23 15.24 -20.22 -9.23
N GLN A 24 16.51 -19.96 -8.95
CA GLN A 24 16.93 -19.33 -7.69
C GLN A 24 16.30 -17.93 -7.55
N PHE A 25 16.36 -17.13 -8.61
CA PHE A 25 15.71 -15.82 -8.60
C PHE A 25 14.21 -15.91 -8.37
N ASP A 26 13.51 -16.83 -9.02
CA ASP A 26 12.06 -16.99 -8.87
C ASP A 26 11.68 -17.36 -7.43
N ASN A 27 12.46 -18.21 -6.75
CA ASN A 27 12.26 -18.51 -5.34
C ASN A 27 12.49 -17.29 -4.45
N ASP A 28 13.54 -16.51 -4.71
CA ASP A 28 13.84 -15.29 -3.96
C ASP A 28 12.73 -14.24 -4.16
N LEU A 29 12.18 -14.11 -5.38
CA LEU A 29 11.09 -13.20 -5.69
C LEU A 29 9.79 -13.60 -4.98
N VAL A 30 9.51 -14.90 -4.87
CA VAL A 30 8.36 -15.39 -4.08
C VAL A 30 8.53 -15.05 -2.62
N SER A 31 9.71 -15.22 -2.05
CA SER A 31 10.00 -14.84 -0.66
C SER A 31 9.84 -13.34 -0.44
N ASP A 32 10.38 -12.50 -1.32
CA ASP A 32 10.22 -11.04 -1.21
C ASP A 32 8.75 -10.62 -1.34
N TYR A 33 7.98 -11.27 -2.20
CA TYR A 33 6.55 -11.04 -2.35
C TYR A 33 5.78 -11.35 -1.07
N ILE A 34 6.07 -12.47 -0.41
CA ILE A 34 5.45 -12.85 0.87
C ILE A 34 5.83 -11.82 1.94
N ASP A 35 7.11 -11.48 2.05
CA ASP A 35 7.60 -10.49 3.02
C ASP A 35 6.99 -9.11 2.82
N TYR A 36 6.81 -8.71 1.56
CA TYR A 36 6.15 -7.45 1.22
C TYR A 36 4.67 -7.45 1.64
N HIS A 37 3.93 -8.54 1.40
CA HIS A 37 2.51 -8.65 1.77
C HIS A 37 2.28 -8.78 3.29
N ASN A 38 3.33 -9.05 4.06
CA ASN A 38 3.28 -8.98 5.52
C ASN A 38 3.44 -7.56 6.06
N GLN A 39 3.91 -6.61 5.25
CA GLN A 39 3.99 -5.19 5.63
C GLN A 39 2.59 -4.58 5.56
N LYS A 40 2.25 -3.76 6.56
CA LYS A 40 0.94 -3.15 6.69
C LYS A 40 1.06 -1.62 6.80
N GLY A 41 0.01 -0.94 6.34
CA GLY A 41 -0.06 0.51 6.41
C GLY A 41 1.09 1.18 5.66
N ASP A 42 1.68 2.20 6.26
CA ASP A 42 2.75 3.01 5.67
C ASP A 42 4.02 2.21 5.35
N ASN A 43 4.25 1.08 6.04
CA ASN A 43 5.38 0.20 5.76
C ASN A 43 5.29 -0.48 4.38
N ALA A 44 4.11 -0.52 3.77
CA ALA A 44 3.92 -1.05 2.42
C ALA A 44 4.14 -0.02 1.30
N TYR A 45 4.44 1.23 1.63
CA TYR A 45 4.66 2.28 0.64
C TYR A 45 6.02 2.16 -0.04
N GLY A 46 6.13 2.67 -1.26
CA GLY A 46 7.35 2.59 -2.05
C GLY A 46 7.57 1.24 -2.72
N SER A 47 6.50 0.57 -3.14
CA SER A 47 6.54 -0.76 -3.75
C SER A 47 7.42 -0.86 -5.00
N GLN A 48 7.43 0.20 -5.82
CA GLN A 48 8.20 0.22 -7.06
C GLN A 48 9.70 0.36 -6.79
N GLU A 49 10.08 1.25 -5.88
CA GLU A 49 11.46 1.47 -5.45
C GLU A 49 12.01 0.20 -4.77
N ARG A 50 11.19 -0.44 -3.92
CA ARG A 50 11.55 -1.73 -3.32
C ARG A 50 11.84 -2.79 -4.37
N LEU A 51 10.94 -2.94 -5.35
CA LEU A 51 11.05 -3.96 -6.39
C LEU A 51 12.24 -3.71 -7.31
N ASP A 52 12.53 -2.44 -7.63
CA ASP A 52 13.72 -2.05 -8.40
C ASP A 52 15.02 -2.34 -7.63
N ALA A 53 15.08 -2.00 -6.34
CA ALA A 53 16.22 -2.30 -5.48
C ALA A 53 16.44 -3.83 -5.33
N PHE A 54 15.36 -4.61 -5.22
CA PHE A 54 15.43 -6.08 -5.21
C PHE A 54 16.01 -6.62 -6.52
N ARG A 55 15.51 -6.15 -7.68
CA ARG A 55 16.01 -6.50 -9.01
C ARG A 55 17.52 -6.27 -9.11
N ASP A 56 17.96 -5.05 -8.78
CA ASP A 56 19.35 -4.64 -8.97
C ASP A 56 20.30 -5.43 -8.06
N ARG A 57 19.88 -5.64 -6.80
CA ARG A 57 20.64 -6.46 -5.85
C ARG A 57 20.76 -7.91 -6.35
N LYS A 58 19.64 -8.53 -6.75
CA LYS A 58 19.61 -9.93 -7.18
C LYS A 58 20.32 -10.16 -8.49
N THR A 59 20.21 -9.24 -9.44
CA THR A 59 21.01 -9.30 -10.68
C THR A 59 22.49 -9.32 -10.36
N LYS A 60 22.96 -8.42 -9.50
CA LYS A 60 24.36 -8.35 -9.08
C LYS A 60 24.83 -9.62 -8.35
N GLU A 61 24.01 -10.15 -7.45
CA GLU A 61 24.32 -11.38 -6.71
C GLU A 61 24.45 -12.58 -7.65
N LEU A 62 23.46 -12.80 -8.51
CA LEU A 62 23.37 -13.98 -9.39
C LEU A 62 24.40 -13.97 -10.51
N THR A 63 24.86 -12.78 -10.94
CA THR A 63 25.87 -12.68 -12.00
C THR A 63 27.30 -12.52 -11.47
N LYS A 64 27.47 -12.45 -10.16
CA LYS A 64 28.79 -12.28 -9.54
C LYS A 64 29.73 -13.44 -9.89
N GLY A 65 30.90 -13.10 -10.45
CA GLY A 65 31.93 -14.08 -10.83
C GLY A 65 31.55 -14.93 -12.05
N ILE A 66 30.58 -14.50 -12.84
CA ILE A 66 30.22 -15.13 -14.11
C ILE A 66 30.84 -14.34 -15.25
N ASP A 67 31.85 -14.92 -15.93
CA ASP A 67 32.56 -14.27 -17.05
C ASP A 67 31.85 -14.50 -18.40
N ASN A 68 30.94 -15.47 -18.49
CA ASN A 68 30.24 -15.79 -19.74
C ASN A 68 29.12 -14.77 -20.03
N PRO A 69 29.26 -13.92 -21.09
CA PRO A 69 28.29 -12.85 -21.37
C PRO A 69 26.88 -13.37 -21.68
N ARG A 70 26.77 -14.55 -22.33
CA ARG A 70 25.47 -15.14 -22.65
C ARG A 70 24.71 -15.54 -21.41
N VAL A 71 25.40 -16.11 -20.41
CA VAL A 71 24.79 -16.47 -19.13
C VAL A 71 24.37 -15.21 -18.37
N VAL A 72 25.23 -14.21 -18.29
CA VAL A 72 24.90 -12.92 -17.64
C VAL A 72 23.67 -12.27 -18.29
N GLN A 73 23.65 -12.21 -19.62
CA GLN A 73 22.53 -11.64 -20.36
C GLN A 73 21.23 -12.43 -20.13
N GLY A 74 21.27 -13.76 -20.21
CA GLY A 74 20.11 -14.62 -20.00
C GLY A 74 19.49 -14.46 -18.61
N VAL A 75 20.33 -14.44 -17.58
CA VAL A 75 19.89 -14.22 -16.19
C VAL A 75 19.31 -12.81 -16.02
N THR A 76 19.99 -11.77 -16.50
CA THR A 76 19.53 -10.38 -16.41
C THR A 76 18.17 -10.19 -17.09
N GLN A 77 18.00 -10.76 -18.27
CA GLN A 77 16.72 -10.71 -19.00
C GLN A 77 15.60 -11.42 -18.27
N HIS A 78 15.87 -12.60 -17.70
CA HIS A 78 14.90 -13.34 -16.87
C HIS A 78 14.45 -12.48 -15.67
N VAL A 79 15.41 -11.97 -14.89
CA VAL A 79 15.16 -11.10 -13.73
C VAL A 79 14.28 -9.91 -14.12
N GLN A 80 14.64 -9.19 -15.18
CA GLN A 80 13.88 -8.04 -15.65
C GLN A 80 12.44 -8.40 -16.03
N THR A 81 12.26 -9.50 -16.75
CA THR A 81 10.93 -9.96 -17.17
C THR A 81 10.06 -10.32 -15.97
N ARG A 82 10.61 -11.07 -15.01
CA ARG A 82 9.87 -11.51 -13.82
C ARG A 82 9.50 -10.34 -12.91
N VAL A 83 10.40 -9.38 -12.72
CA VAL A 83 10.14 -8.15 -11.95
C VAL A 83 9.04 -7.33 -12.63
N ASN A 84 9.11 -7.11 -13.93
CA ASN A 84 8.09 -6.37 -14.67
C ASN A 84 6.70 -6.99 -14.54
N ASN A 85 6.61 -8.33 -14.57
CA ASN A 85 5.35 -9.05 -14.40
C ASN A 85 4.75 -8.90 -12.98
N ARG A 86 5.58 -8.60 -11.98
CA ARG A 86 5.13 -8.39 -10.59
C ARG A 86 4.80 -6.95 -10.22
N ARG A 87 5.15 -5.98 -11.07
CA ARG A 87 4.93 -4.54 -10.76
C ARG A 87 3.48 -4.20 -10.43
N ILE A 88 2.53 -4.79 -11.17
CA ILE A 88 1.10 -4.53 -10.97
C ILE A 88 0.65 -5.10 -9.62
N ASP A 89 1.10 -6.30 -9.25
CA ASP A 89 0.74 -6.94 -7.97
C ASP A 89 1.23 -6.10 -6.78
N TYR A 90 2.48 -5.62 -6.83
CA TYR A 90 3.07 -4.78 -5.79
C TYR A 90 2.37 -3.42 -5.68
N ALA A 91 2.09 -2.77 -6.82
CA ALA A 91 1.38 -1.49 -6.85
C ALA A 91 -0.07 -1.64 -6.34
N SER A 92 -0.74 -2.72 -6.70
CA SER A 92 -2.11 -3.01 -6.24
C SER A 92 -2.16 -3.20 -4.72
N TYR A 93 -1.21 -3.95 -4.16
CA TYR A 93 -1.12 -4.12 -2.71
C TYR A 93 -0.84 -2.80 -1.97
N GLU A 94 0.11 -1.99 -2.46
CA GLU A 94 0.35 -0.65 -1.91
C GLU A 94 -0.92 0.21 -1.92
N SER A 95 -1.64 0.21 -3.04
CA SER A 95 -2.90 0.96 -3.17
C SER A 95 -3.93 0.52 -2.13
N GLN A 96 -4.07 -0.78 -1.89
CA GLN A 96 -4.94 -1.31 -0.85
C GLN A 96 -4.52 -0.84 0.55
N GLN A 97 -3.21 -0.86 0.86
CA GLN A 97 -2.71 -0.38 2.15
C GLN A 97 -2.92 1.12 2.34
N ARG A 98 -2.77 1.93 1.28
CA ARG A 98 -3.10 3.38 1.31
C ARG A 98 -4.57 3.62 1.64
N GLN A 99 -5.48 2.83 1.07
CA GLN A 99 -6.91 2.93 1.38
C GLN A 99 -7.20 2.58 2.85
N VAL A 100 -6.57 1.54 3.39
CA VAL A 100 -6.70 1.16 4.81
C VAL A 100 -6.23 2.28 5.73
N VAL A 101 -5.06 2.87 5.47
CA VAL A 101 -4.53 4.00 6.26
C VAL A 101 -5.44 5.22 6.17
N SER A 102 -5.92 5.53 4.97
CA SER A 102 -6.84 6.64 4.74
C SER A 102 -8.15 6.46 5.53
N GLN A 103 -8.71 5.25 5.54
CA GLN A 103 -9.90 4.94 6.33
C GLN A 103 -9.65 5.06 7.84
N LEU A 104 -8.57 4.47 8.34
CA LEU A 104 -8.21 4.57 9.76
C LEU A 104 -8.04 6.03 10.20
N THR A 105 -7.39 6.84 9.38
CA THR A 105 -7.22 8.28 9.65
C THR A 105 -8.56 9.00 9.77
N ARG A 106 -9.53 8.69 8.87
CA ARG A 106 -10.88 9.26 8.97
C ARG A 106 -11.60 8.85 10.25
N ASP A 107 -11.56 7.55 10.55
CA ASP A 107 -12.24 7.01 11.73
C ASP A 107 -11.69 7.64 13.02
N MET A 108 -10.36 7.77 13.14
CA MET A 108 -9.71 8.43 14.27
C MET A 108 -10.08 9.91 14.38
N ASN A 109 -10.12 10.64 13.27
CA ASN A 109 -10.53 12.06 13.29
C ASN A 109 -12.00 12.23 13.64
N LEU A 110 -12.87 11.37 13.12
CA LEU A 110 -14.29 11.37 13.46
C LEU A 110 -14.52 11.05 14.95
N ASP A 111 -13.81 10.09 15.50
CA ASP A 111 -13.88 9.75 16.92
C ASP A 111 -13.37 10.90 17.79
N THR A 112 -12.26 11.55 17.39
CA THR A 112 -11.72 12.74 18.09
C THR A 112 -12.71 13.89 18.06
N ALA A 113 -13.27 14.23 16.90
CA ALA A 113 -14.28 15.29 16.75
C ALA A 113 -15.54 14.97 17.56
N SER A 114 -16.00 13.72 17.54
CA SER A 114 -17.17 13.25 18.30
C SER A 114 -16.94 13.32 19.80
N GLN A 115 -15.75 12.93 20.27
CA GLN A 115 -15.38 13.02 21.69
C GLN A 115 -15.24 14.46 22.16
N SER A 116 -14.67 15.33 21.34
CA SER A 116 -14.58 16.78 21.60
C SER A 116 -15.98 17.40 21.70
N ALA A 117 -16.86 17.05 20.78
CA ALA A 117 -18.25 17.50 20.77
C ALA A 117 -19.01 17.05 22.04
N PHE A 118 -18.86 15.78 22.44
CA PHE A 118 -19.44 15.25 23.67
C PHE A 118 -18.95 16.00 24.92
N ASN A 119 -17.66 16.27 25.02
CA ASN A 119 -17.03 16.96 26.12
C ASN A 119 -17.27 18.49 26.11
N GLY A 120 -17.89 19.04 25.06
CA GLY A 120 -18.09 20.49 24.88
C GLY A 120 -16.79 21.24 24.59
N ILE A 121 -15.82 20.59 24.00
CA ILE A 121 -14.58 21.21 23.54
C ILE A 121 -14.78 21.71 22.11
N GLY A 122 -14.59 23.00 21.88
CA GLY A 122 -14.95 23.66 20.64
C GLY A 122 -16.48 23.77 20.46
N ASN A 123 -16.90 24.48 19.42
CA ASN A 123 -18.30 24.50 19.03
C ASN A 123 -18.61 23.42 17.99
N LEU A 124 -19.90 23.19 17.71
CA LEU A 124 -20.35 22.20 16.75
C LEU A 124 -19.71 22.41 15.37
N GLU A 125 -19.64 23.65 14.90
CA GLU A 125 -19.10 23.97 13.58
C GLU A 125 -17.59 23.70 13.48
N GLU A 126 -16.81 23.96 14.52
CA GLU A 126 -15.38 23.64 14.57
C GLU A 126 -15.14 22.14 14.48
N ASN A 127 -15.92 21.36 15.24
CA ASN A 127 -15.82 19.89 15.21
C ASN A 127 -16.24 19.32 13.85
N LEU A 128 -17.29 19.87 13.23
CA LEU A 128 -17.72 19.49 11.89
C LEU A 128 -16.69 19.86 10.83
N ASN A 129 -16.09 21.05 10.90
CA ASN A 129 -15.08 21.49 9.94
C ASN A 129 -13.83 20.63 9.96
N THR A 130 -13.43 20.10 11.11
CA THR A 130 -12.31 19.15 11.20
C THR A 130 -12.56 17.93 10.31
N VAL A 131 -13.74 17.33 10.39
CA VAL A 131 -14.08 16.14 9.60
C VAL A 131 -14.31 16.48 8.12
N ARG A 132 -15.02 17.60 7.84
CA ARG A 132 -15.27 18.08 6.46
C ARG A 132 -13.97 18.30 5.70
N ASN A 133 -13.01 18.98 6.32
CA ASN A 133 -11.71 19.27 5.69
C ASN A 133 -10.93 18.02 5.38
N LEU A 134 -10.94 17.01 6.27
CA LEU A 134 -10.27 15.76 6.03
C LEU A 134 -10.89 15.02 4.83
N ILE A 135 -12.22 14.86 4.83
CA ILE A 135 -12.91 14.14 3.74
C ILE A 135 -12.71 14.88 2.40
N LYS A 136 -12.79 16.22 2.42
CA LYS A 136 -12.50 17.02 1.23
C LYS A 136 -11.08 16.81 0.72
N THR A 137 -10.08 16.82 1.60
CA THR A 137 -8.68 16.60 1.23
C THR A 137 -8.50 15.23 0.59
N GLN A 138 -9.10 14.18 1.15
CA GLN A 138 -9.02 12.83 0.58
C GLN A 138 -9.71 12.73 -0.78
N HIS A 139 -10.83 13.40 -0.97
CA HIS A 139 -11.49 13.49 -2.27
C HIS A 139 -10.64 14.26 -3.30
N ASP A 140 -10.11 15.41 -2.92
CA ASP A 140 -9.28 16.24 -3.80
C ASP A 140 -7.97 15.51 -4.21
N ASN A 141 -7.45 14.66 -3.33
CA ASN A 141 -6.31 13.79 -3.62
C ASN A 141 -6.66 12.55 -4.46
N GLY A 142 -7.93 12.33 -4.78
CA GLY A 142 -8.39 11.15 -5.54
C GLY A 142 -8.38 9.84 -4.75
N GLU A 143 -8.28 9.91 -3.40
CA GLU A 143 -8.29 8.73 -2.54
C GLU A 143 -9.69 8.12 -2.41
N ILE A 144 -10.74 8.94 -2.56
CA ILE A 144 -12.14 8.55 -2.50
C ILE A 144 -12.94 9.21 -3.63
N SER A 145 -14.03 8.55 -4.06
CA SER A 145 -14.95 9.12 -5.04
C SER A 145 -15.84 10.21 -4.42
N GLY A 146 -16.43 11.08 -5.25
CA GLY A 146 -17.38 12.09 -4.81
C GLY A 146 -18.58 11.48 -4.07
N GLU A 147 -19.15 10.39 -4.58
CA GLU A 147 -20.27 9.67 -3.95
C GLU A 147 -19.87 9.14 -2.54
N THR A 148 -18.66 8.59 -2.42
CA THR A 148 -18.13 8.13 -1.13
C THR A 148 -17.93 9.29 -0.18
N ALA A 149 -17.41 10.43 -0.66
CA ALA A 149 -17.19 11.62 0.16
C ALA A 149 -18.53 12.18 0.70
N GLU A 150 -19.57 12.26 -0.13
CA GLU A 150 -20.91 12.70 0.29
C GLU A 150 -21.51 11.79 1.36
N ALA A 151 -21.45 10.46 1.16
CA ALA A 151 -21.95 9.50 2.13
C ALA A 151 -21.22 9.59 3.47
N TRP A 152 -19.91 9.80 3.45
CA TRP A 152 -19.11 9.93 4.67
C TRP A 152 -19.34 11.26 5.38
N LEU A 153 -19.52 12.36 4.66
CA LEU A 153 -19.89 13.66 5.23
C LEU A 153 -21.19 13.56 5.99
N LEU A 154 -22.22 13.00 5.38
CA LEU A 154 -23.53 12.85 6.01
C LEU A 154 -23.47 12.01 7.30
N ASN A 155 -22.73 10.89 7.27
CA ASN A 155 -22.54 10.04 8.45
C ASN A 155 -21.77 10.78 9.56
N ALA A 156 -20.69 11.47 9.21
CA ALA A 156 -19.84 12.19 10.15
C ALA A 156 -20.58 13.36 10.81
N GLU A 157 -21.34 14.13 10.03
CA GLU A 157 -22.15 15.23 10.55
C GLU A 157 -23.22 14.74 11.52
N GLY A 158 -23.91 13.65 11.16
CA GLY A 158 -24.87 13.00 12.05
C GLY A 158 -24.25 12.55 13.36
N LYS A 159 -23.09 11.87 13.32
CA LYS A 159 -22.39 11.38 14.51
C LYS A 159 -21.91 12.50 15.42
N VAL A 160 -21.34 13.56 14.86
CA VAL A 160 -20.88 14.73 15.66
C VAL A 160 -22.05 15.48 16.27
N ALA A 161 -23.14 15.69 15.53
CA ALA A 161 -24.35 16.33 16.03
C ALA A 161 -25.00 15.53 17.18
N GLU A 162 -25.15 14.21 17.01
CA GLU A 162 -25.65 13.29 18.05
C GLU A 162 -24.80 13.37 19.33
N ARG A 163 -23.48 13.35 19.19
CA ARG A 163 -22.54 13.46 20.32
C ARG A 163 -22.60 14.83 21.00
N THR A 164 -22.79 15.90 20.24
CA THR A 164 -23.02 17.25 20.81
C THR A 164 -24.24 17.25 21.70
N LEU A 165 -25.38 16.75 21.20
CA LEU A 165 -26.62 16.67 21.96
C LEU A 165 -26.49 15.83 23.23
N ALA A 166 -25.88 14.62 23.09
CA ALA A 166 -25.62 13.75 24.23
C ALA A 166 -24.72 14.41 25.28
N GLY A 167 -23.73 15.18 24.86
CA GLY A 167 -22.87 15.96 25.76
C GLY A 167 -23.62 17.09 26.48
N ILE A 168 -24.53 17.81 25.81
CA ILE A 168 -25.38 18.85 26.42
C ILE A 168 -26.28 18.20 27.47
N VAL A 169 -27.00 17.15 27.14
CA VAL A 169 -27.87 16.41 28.06
C VAL A 169 -27.10 15.93 29.30
N ASN A 170 -25.90 15.43 29.12
CA ASN A 170 -25.07 14.92 30.21
C ASN A 170 -24.56 16.02 31.15
N ARG A 171 -24.28 17.23 30.61
CA ARG A 171 -23.75 18.37 31.40
C ARG A 171 -24.85 19.25 32.02
N GLN A 172 -26.00 19.32 31.36
CA GLN A 172 -27.14 20.17 31.76
C GLN A 172 -28.46 19.41 31.55
N PRO A 173 -28.78 18.45 32.41
CA PRO A 173 -29.98 17.63 32.25
C PRO A 173 -31.28 18.44 32.21
N ASP A 174 -31.33 19.55 32.89
CA ASP A 174 -32.53 20.42 32.90
C ASP A 174 -32.74 21.22 31.59
N ALA A 175 -31.67 21.53 30.86
CA ALA A 175 -31.75 22.22 29.57
C ALA A 175 -32.26 21.32 28.44
N SER A 176 -32.19 19.97 28.61
CA SER A 176 -32.67 19.01 27.63
C SER A 176 -34.17 18.93 27.49
N ILE A 177 -34.92 19.42 28.52
CA ILE A 177 -36.39 19.42 28.55
C ILE A 177 -36.97 20.55 27.69
N GLU A 178 -36.24 21.65 27.50
CA GLU A 178 -36.64 22.76 26.65
C GLU A 178 -36.45 22.55 25.16
N LEU A 179 -35.67 21.51 24.77
CA LEU A 179 -35.32 21.18 23.36
C LEU A 179 -36.18 20.04 22.77
N MET A 180 -37.06 19.42 23.56
CA MET A 180 -38.04 18.44 23.11
C MET A 180 -39.42 19.06 22.93
#